data_7024409c8f7ef8fc2d16f8228f7d6730
#
_entry.id   7024409c8f7ef8fc2d16f8228f7d6730
#
_cell.length_a   1.000
_cell.length_b   1.000
_cell.length_c   1.000
_cell.angle_alpha   90.00
_cell.angle_beta   90.00
_cell.angle_gamma   90.00
#
_symmetry.space_group_name_H-M   'P 1'
#
loop_
_entity.id
_entity.type
_entity.pdbx_description
1 polymer ?
#
loop_
_entity_poly.entity_id
_entity_poly.type
_entity_poly.pdbx_seq_one_letter_code
_entity_poly.pdbx_strand_id
1 'polypeptide(L)'
;SRRQRQMCIRDRYMDIARKHGSKTMGEFSELSKMLIEALDQEIQDVLGAVFMVGNWGAKSTGQFFTPFHVSLLTAATSIPKEISEEKPMIIHEPSTGAGGMIIAVAKILLQRGVNPQRCMRVVAQDLDWKGVYMTYVQLSLLGIKATVVQGDTLTEPFDSRRYQKERVMYTPAQKGMLI
;
A
#
# COMPACT_ATOMS: atom_id res chain seq x y z
N SER A 1 -19.49 0.96 18.33
CA SER A 1 -20.18 1.81 17.34
C SER A 1 -19.18 2.58 16.46
N ARG A 2 -19.65 3.14 15.34
CA ARG A 2 -18.80 3.95 14.42
C ARG A 2 -18.16 5.16 15.15
N ARG A 3 -18.87 5.79 16.08
CA ARG A 3 -18.35 6.88 16.95
C ARG A 3 -17.22 6.42 17.87
N GLN A 4 -17.31 5.26 18.49
CA GLN A 4 -16.26 4.74 19.37
C GLN A 4 -14.97 4.44 18.59
N ARG A 5 -15.07 3.93 17.36
CA ARG A 5 -13.90 3.69 16.49
C ARG A 5 -13.24 5.01 16.06
N GLN A 6 -14.00 6.02 15.69
CA GLN A 6 -13.44 7.35 15.33
C GLN A 6 -12.76 8.02 16.53
N MET A 7 -13.32 7.91 17.73
CA MET A 7 -12.72 8.42 18.97
C MET A 7 -11.39 7.72 19.26
N CYS A 8 -11.33 6.39 19.13
CA CYS A 8 -10.11 5.61 19.34
C CYS A 8 -8.99 5.95 18.33
N ILE A 9 -9.32 6.18 17.07
CA ILE A 9 -8.36 6.61 16.03
C ILE A 9 -7.82 7.99 16.34
N ARG A 10 -8.69 8.93 16.69
CA ARG A 10 -8.31 10.31 17.06
C ARG A 10 -7.41 10.33 18.28
N ASP A 11 -7.75 9.59 19.33
CA ASP A 11 -6.95 9.54 20.57
C ASP A 11 -5.56 8.98 20.29
N ARG A 12 -5.45 7.89 19.53
CA ARG A 12 -4.18 7.31 19.10
C ARG A 12 -3.36 8.28 18.24
N TYR A 13 -3.99 9.00 17.32
CA TYR A 13 -3.33 10.05 16.54
C TYR A 13 -2.78 11.16 17.44
N MET A 14 -3.60 11.64 18.40
CA MET A 14 -3.20 12.70 19.32
C MET A 14 -2.04 12.28 20.23
N ASP A 15 -2.00 11.03 20.66
CA ASP A 15 -0.90 10.50 21.47
C ASP A 15 0.41 10.47 20.66
N ILE A 16 0.36 10.04 19.41
CA ILE A 16 1.51 10.07 18.49
C ILE A 16 1.94 11.52 18.24
N ALA A 17 0.99 12.41 17.94
CA ALA A 17 1.27 13.81 17.67
C ALA A 17 1.95 14.51 18.87
N ARG A 18 1.49 14.26 20.10
CA ARG A 18 2.14 14.77 21.33
C ARG A 18 3.56 14.26 21.46
N LYS A 19 3.81 12.98 21.16
CA LYS A 19 5.13 12.36 21.25
C LYS A 19 6.15 12.99 20.29
N HIS A 20 5.73 13.38 19.09
CA HIS A 20 6.62 13.90 18.06
C HIS A 20 6.69 15.43 17.99
N GLY A 21 5.76 16.13 18.63
CA GLY A 21 5.71 17.59 18.68
C GLY A 21 5.12 18.24 17.41
N SER A 22 4.71 19.50 17.55
CA SER A 22 3.98 20.23 16.52
C SER A 22 4.78 20.46 15.23
N LYS A 23 6.09 20.70 15.33
CA LYS A 23 6.96 20.90 14.16
C LYS A 23 6.98 19.67 13.27
N THR A 24 7.32 18.51 13.85
CA THR A 24 7.36 17.22 13.13
C THR A 24 6.00 16.87 12.53
N MET A 25 4.91 17.14 13.25
CA MET A 25 3.55 16.92 12.73
C MET A 25 3.23 17.84 11.56
N GLY A 26 3.73 19.09 11.56
CA GLY A 26 3.64 19.99 10.42
C GLY A 26 4.38 19.45 9.19
N GLU A 27 5.61 18.99 9.37
CA GLU A 27 6.41 18.37 8.31
C GLU A 27 5.73 17.12 7.72
N PHE A 28 5.14 16.26 8.56
CA PHE A 28 4.34 15.11 8.09
C PHE A 28 3.11 15.52 7.30
N SER A 29 2.46 16.61 7.69
CA SER A 29 1.30 17.15 6.97
C SER A 29 1.67 17.59 5.56
N GLU A 30 2.78 18.32 5.41
CA GLU A 30 3.30 18.76 4.10
C GLU A 30 3.72 17.57 3.23
N LEU A 31 4.47 16.60 3.78
CA LEU A 31 4.85 15.39 3.06
C LEU A 31 3.63 14.59 2.59
N SER A 32 2.60 14.48 3.45
CA SER A 32 1.35 13.81 3.09
C SER A 32 0.63 14.52 1.94
N LYS A 33 0.60 15.85 1.95
CA LYS A 33 0.03 16.66 0.87
C LYS A 33 0.80 16.43 -0.44
N MET A 34 2.12 16.49 -0.41
CA MET A 34 2.96 16.25 -1.60
C MET A 34 2.73 14.83 -2.17
N LEU A 35 2.60 13.82 -1.32
CA LEU A 35 2.30 12.45 -1.75
C LEU A 35 0.93 12.36 -2.43
N ILE A 36 -0.10 12.97 -1.85
CA ILE A 36 -1.46 12.99 -2.42
C ILE A 36 -1.43 13.70 -3.78
N GLU A 37 -0.81 14.87 -3.88
CA GLU A 37 -0.70 15.62 -5.12
C GLU A 37 0.05 14.82 -6.22
N ALA A 38 1.12 14.13 -5.86
CA ALA A 38 1.87 13.29 -6.81
C ALA A 38 1.04 12.10 -7.32
N LEU A 39 0.27 11.44 -6.44
CA LEU A 39 -0.59 10.31 -6.80
C LEU A 39 -1.84 10.76 -7.60
N ASP A 40 -2.33 11.99 -7.36
CA ASP A 40 -3.45 12.59 -8.11
C ASP A 40 -3.04 12.99 -9.53
N GLN A 41 -1.81 13.49 -9.69
CA GLN A 41 -1.26 13.80 -11.01
C GLN A 41 -1.06 12.55 -11.86
N GLU A 42 -0.49 11.51 -11.28
CA GLU A 42 -0.22 10.25 -11.97
C GLU A 42 -0.12 9.08 -10.99
N ILE A 43 -0.77 7.97 -11.33
CA ILE A 43 -0.61 6.72 -10.56
C ILE A 43 0.79 6.15 -10.79
N GLN A 44 1.60 6.16 -9.73
CA GLN A 44 2.99 5.70 -9.73
C GLN A 44 3.46 5.31 -8.33
N ASP A 45 4.59 4.61 -8.24
CA ASP A 45 5.22 4.26 -6.96
C ASP A 45 6.06 5.43 -6.44
N VAL A 46 5.40 6.41 -5.80
CA VAL A 46 6.04 7.61 -5.26
C VAL A 46 6.99 7.28 -4.12
N LEU A 47 6.50 6.52 -3.12
CA LEU A 47 7.29 6.21 -1.93
C LEU A 47 8.46 5.28 -2.22
N GLY A 48 8.30 4.33 -3.13
CA GLY A 48 9.40 3.48 -3.58
C GLY A 48 10.47 4.26 -4.31
N ALA A 49 10.10 5.19 -5.19
CA ALA A 49 11.06 6.06 -5.88
C ALA A 49 11.83 6.94 -4.89
N VAL A 50 11.15 7.59 -3.95
CA VAL A 50 11.78 8.42 -2.90
C VAL A 50 12.71 7.60 -2.03
N PHE A 51 12.30 6.40 -1.63
CA PHE A 51 13.11 5.49 -0.82
C PHE A 51 14.41 5.10 -1.52
N MET A 52 14.34 4.79 -2.82
CA MET A 52 15.51 4.41 -3.62
C MET A 52 16.48 5.58 -3.83
N VAL A 53 15.96 6.79 -4.12
CA VAL A 53 16.78 8.01 -4.28
C VAL A 53 17.44 8.40 -2.95
N GLY A 54 16.72 8.28 -1.82
CA GLY A 54 17.24 8.57 -0.49
C GLY A 54 18.28 7.56 0.02
N ASN A 55 18.47 6.45 -0.72
CA ASN A 55 19.37 5.36 -0.34
C ASN A 55 19.12 4.82 1.09
N TRP A 56 17.85 4.84 1.50
CA TRP A 56 17.40 4.43 2.85
C TRP A 56 17.27 2.91 3.01
N GLY A 57 17.47 2.15 1.93
CA GLY A 57 17.66 0.70 1.99
C GLY A 57 18.92 0.39 2.78
N ALA A 58 18.84 -0.51 3.76
CA ALA A 58 20.01 -0.93 4.49
C ALA A 58 20.99 -1.58 3.49
N LYS A 59 22.17 -1.01 3.34
CA LYS A 59 23.26 -1.59 2.52
C LYS A 59 23.56 -3.04 2.92
N SER A 60 23.27 -3.40 4.19
CA SER A 60 23.47 -4.73 4.76
C SER A 60 22.41 -5.76 4.33
N THR A 61 21.20 -5.34 3.91
CA THR A 61 20.11 -6.25 3.54
C THR A 61 19.91 -6.36 2.04
N GLY A 62 20.62 -5.56 1.22
CA GLY A 62 20.49 -5.60 -0.24
C GLY A 62 19.07 -5.33 -0.75
N GLN A 63 18.28 -4.55 0.00
CA GLN A 63 16.90 -4.28 -0.34
C GLN A 63 16.82 -3.28 -1.50
N PHE A 64 16.48 -3.79 -2.69
CA PHE A 64 16.27 -3.00 -3.90
C PHE A 64 14.81 -3.19 -4.35
N PHE A 65 14.10 -2.07 -4.56
CA PHE A 65 12.78 -2.14 -5.14
C PHE A 65 12.85 -2.22 -6.67
N THR A 66 11.95 -2.98 -7.24
CA THR A 66 11.84 -3.09 -8.70
C THR A 66 11.53 -1.72 -9.30
N PRO A 67 12.31 -1.23 -10.28
CA PRO A 67 12.01 0.03 -10.94
C PRO A 67 10.60 0.03 -11.52
N PHE A 68 9.85 1.12 -11.36
CA PHE A 68 8.42 1.16 -11.67
C PHE A 68 8.10 0.85 -13.13
N HIS A 69 8.96 1.24 -14.09
CA HIS A 69 8.80 0.89 -15.50
C HIS A 69 8.91 -0.63 -15.77
N VAL A 70 9.71 -1.35 -14.97
CA VAL A 70 9.79 -2.83 -15.04
C VAL A 70 8.50 -3.43 -14.47
N SER A 71 8.00 -2.89 -13.37
CA SER A 71 6.71 -3.29 -12.81
C SER A 71 5.56 -3.09 -13.79
N LEU A 72 5.56 -1.99 -14.54
CA LEU A 72 4.57 -1.72 -15.60
C LEU A 72 4.63 -2.76 -16.73
N LEU A 73 5.82 -3.10 -17.19
CA LEU A 73 5.99 -4.11 -18.23
C LEU A 73 5.48 -5.49 -17.76
N THR A 74 5.85 -5.89 -16.54
CA THR A 74 5.38 -7.13 -15.92
C THR A 74 3.86 -7.14 -15.78
N ALA A 75 3.27 -6.06 -15.27
CA ALA A 75 1.82 -5.93 -15.15
C ALA A 75 1.12 -6.02 -16.51
N ALA A 76 1.63 -5.31 -17.53
CA ALA A 76 1.03 -5.30 -18.86
C ALA A 76 0.93 -6.70 -19.50
N THR A 77 1.90 -7.58 -19.20
CA THR A 77 1.96 -8.95 -19.74
C THR A 77 1.22 -9.98 -18.88
N SER A 78 1.01 -9.71 -17.59
CA SER A 78 0.48 -10.68 -16.62
C SER A 78 -1.03 -10.53 -16.37
N ILE A 79 -1.61 -9.36 -16.66
CA ILE A 79 -3.02 -9.08 -16.36
C ILE A 79 -3.94 -9.84 -17.32
N PRO A 80 -4.90 -10.64 -16.81
CA PRO A 80 -5.89 -11.32 -17.63
C PRO A 80 -6.67 -10.36 -18.54
N LYS A 81 -7.20 -10.87 -19.65
CA LYS A 81 -8.02 -10.06 -20.57
C LYS A 81 -9.39 -9.71 -20.00
N GLU A 82 -9.98 -10.63 -19.24
CA GLU A 82 -11.33 -10.49 -18.69
C GLU A 82 -11.27 -10.22 -17.20
N ILE A 83 -11.53 -8.98 -16.82
CA ILE A 83 -11.63 -8.53 -15.42
C ILE A 83 -12.87 -7.65 -15.32
N SER A 84 -13.72 -7.89 -14.32
CA SER A 84 -14.90 -7.10 -14.01
C SER A 84 -15.12 -6.99 -12.49
N GLU A 85 -16.17 -6.27 -12.09
CA GLU A 85 -16.55 -6.18 -10.67
C GLU A 85 -17.04 -7.53 -10.12
N GLU A 86 -17.72 -8.33 -10.96
CA GLU A 86 -18.22 -9.67 -10.63
C GLU A 86 -17.09 -10.71 -10.60
N LYS A 87 -16.04 -10.47 -11.40
CA LYS A 87 -14.84 -11.30 -11.48
C LYS A 87 -13.59 -10.49 -11.23
N PRO A 88 -13.37 -10.03 -9.99
CA PRO A 88 -12.22 -9.21 -9.66
C PRO A 88 -10.91 -9.98 -9.75
N MET A 89 -9.84 -9.29 -10.11
CA MET A 89 -8.48 -9.82 -10.06
C MET A 89 -8.03 -9.95 -8.61
N ILE A 90 -7.60 -11.15 -8.22
CA ILE A 90 -7.01 -11.40 -6.91
C ILE A 90 -5.49 -11.42 -7.07
N ILE A 91 -4.81 -10.58 -6.31
CA ILE A 91 -3.36 -10.43 -6.35
C ILE A 91 -2.80 -10.85 -4.99
N HIS A 92 -1.80 -11.71 -5.05
CA HIS A 92 -0.93 -11.98 -3.90
C HIS A 92 0.48 -11.54 -4.25
N GLU A 93 0.99 -10.52 -3.55
CA GLU A 93 2.35 -10.01 -3.71
C GLU A 93 3.16 -10.36 -2.46
N PRO A 94 4.09 -11.33 -2.57
CA PRO A 94 4.78 -11.90 -1.41
C PRO A 94 5.97 -11.08 -0.91
N SER A 95 6.43 -10.07 -1.69
CA SER A 95 7.57 -9.20 -1.37
C SER A 95 7.27 -7.79 -1.86
N THR A 96 6.25 -7.17 -1.24
CA THR A 96 5.58 -6.00 -1.81
C THR A 96 6.46 -4.74 -1.88
N GLY A 97 7.49 -4.61 -1.02
CA GLY A 97 8.28 -3.40 -0.93
C GLY A 97 7.41 -2.17 -0.67
N ALA A 98 7.47 -1.18 -1.53
CA ALA A 98 6.59 -0.01 -1.46
C ALA A 98 5.22 -0.21 -2.14
N GLY A 99 4.96 -1.38 -2.74
CA GLY A 99 3.72 -1.68 -3.47
C GLY A 99 3.81 -1.42 -4.98
N GLY A 100 4.98 -1.18 -5.51
CA GLY A 100 5.19 -0.77 -6.90
C GLY A 100 4.56 -1.70 -7.93
N MET A 101 4.63 -3.02 -7.74
CA MET A 101 4.02 -4.01 -8.63
C MET A 101 2.49 -3.90 -8.62
N ILE A 102 1.88 -3.75 -7.45
CA ILE A 102 0.42 -3.62 -7.28
C ILE A 102 -0.07 -2.30 -7.90
N ILE A 103 0.67 -1.21 -7.68
CA ILE A 103 0.38 0.11 -8.25
C ILE A 103 0.48 0.08 -9.78
N ALA A 104 1.46 -0.64 -10.33
CA ALA A 104 1.59 -0.85 -11.77
C ALA A 104 0.38 -1.58 -12.35
N VAL A 105 -0.12 -2.62 -11.67
CA VAL A 105 -1.35 -3.31 -12.08
C VAL A 105 -2.53 -2.35 -12.07
N ALA A 106 -2.70 -1.54 -11.02
CA ALA A 106 -3.78 -0.56 -10.94
C ALA A 106 -3.72 0.45 -12.11
N LYS A 107 -2.53 0.94 -12.46
CA LYS A 107 -2.31 1.85 -13.59
C LYS A 107 -2.70 1.21 -14.93
N ILE A 108 -2.25 -0.02 -15.18
CA ILE A 108 -2.59 -0.75 -16.42
C ILE A 108 -4.09 -1.03 -16.51
N LEU A 109 -4.76 -1.37 -15.41
CA LEU A 109 -6.21 -1.54 -15.39
C LEU A 109 -6.93 -0.26 -15.78
N LEU A 110 -6.55 0.89 -15.22
CA LEU A 110 -7.12 2.18 -15.59
C LEU A 110 -6.91 2.51 -17.07
N GLN A 111 -5.73 2.23 -17.63
CA GLN A 111 -5.45 2.41 -19.06
C GLN A 111 -6.35 1.52 -19.95
N ARG A 112 -6.80 0.38 -19.42
CA ARG A 112 -7.76 -0.52 -20.07
C ARG A 112 -9.23 -0.13 -19.83
N GLY A 113 -9.50 0.98 -19.13
CA GLY A 113 -10.85 1.41 -18.77
C GLY A 113 -11.48 0.62 -17.61
N VAL A 114 -10.69 -0.17 -16.88
CA VAL A 114 -11.16 -0.98 -15.75
C VAL A 114 -10.85 -0.25 -14.44
N ASN A 115 -11.86 -0.09 -13.56
CA ASN A 115 -11.68 0.57 -12.27
C ASN A 115 -10.98 -0.37 -11.27
N PRO A 116 -9.71 -0.11 -10.88
CA PRO A 116 -8.96 -0.99 -9.98
C PRO A 116 -9.55 -1.03 -8.56
N GLN A 117 -10.18 0.05 -8.09
CA GLN A 117 -10.79 0.09 -6.75
C GLN A 117 -11.93 -0.94 -6.61
N ARG A 118 -12.61 -1.24 -7.71
CA ARG A 118 -13.70 -2.21 -7.77
C ARG A 118 -13.25 -3.61 -8.17
N CYS A 119 -12.29 -3.67 -9.10
CA CYS A 119 -11.88 -4.91 -9.77
C CYS A 119 -10.60 -5.55 -9.21
N MET A 120 -9.96 -4.97 -8.18
CA MET A 120 -8.79 -5.57 -7.52
C MET A 120 -9.09 -5.97 -6.07
N ARG A 121 -8.49 -7.09 -5.66
CA ARG A 121 -8.40 -7.56 -4.27
C ARG A 121 -6.97 -7.99 -4.03
N VAL A 122 -6.33 -7.42 -3.03
CA VAL A 122 -4.89 -7.56 -2.82
C VAL A 122 -4.58 -8.14 -1.46
N VAL A 123 -3.66 -9.10 -1.43
CA VAL A 123 -2.89 -9.49 -0.26
C VAL A 123 -1.44 -9.17 -0.56
N ALA A 124 -0.87 -8.24 0.20
CA ALA A 124 0.51 -7.80 0.08
C ALA A 124 1.27 -8.17 1.34
N GLN A 125 2.39 -8.85 1.21
CA GLN A 125 3.21 -9.26 2.36
C GLN A 125 4.63 -8.73 2.19
N ASP A 126 5.27 -8.32 3.27
CA ASP A 126 6.68 -7.95 3.29
C ASP A 126 7.31 -8.29 4.65
N LEU A 127 8.59 -8.63 4.64
CA LEU A 127 9.35 -8.90 5.84
C LEU A 127 9.62 -7.60 6.64
N ASP A 128 9.87 -6.49 5.93
CA ASP A 128 10.21 -5.20 6.52
C ASP A 128 8.97 -4.33 6.74
N TRP A 129 8.79 -3.85 7.96
CA TRP A 129 7.73 -2.90 8.31
C TRP A 129 7.73 -1.62 7.46
N LYS A 130 8.89 -1.16 6.98
CA LYS A 130 8.95 0.01 6.09
C LYS A 130 8.21 -0.27 4.78
N GLY A 131 8.45 -1.43 4.16
CA GLY A 131 7.72 -1.88 2.98
C GLY A 131 6.22 -1.97 3.25
N VAL A 132 5.84 -2.62 4.35
CA VAL A 132 4.43 -2.74 4.78
C VAL A 132 3.75 -1.37 4.92
N TYR A 133 4.40 -0.40 5.58
CA TYR A 133 3.82 0.94 5.78
C TYR A 133 3.73 1.73 4.46
N MET A 134 4.77 1.69 3.61
CA MET A 134 4.73 2.37 2.32
C MET A 134 3.62 1.81 1.43
N THR A 135 3.53 0.49 1.31
CA THR A 135 2.45 -0.19 0.59
C THR A 135 1.08 0.18 1.15
N TYR A 136 0.91 0.11 2.47
CA TYR A 136 -0.36 0.45 3.12
C TYR A 136 -0.80 1.88 2.82
N VAL A 137 0.11 2.86 2.94
CA VAL A 137 -0.19 4.28 2.71
C VAL A 137 -0.59 4.51 1.25
N GLN A 138 0.23 4.07 0.31
CA GLN A 138 -0.02 4.29 -1.12
C GLN A 138 -1.33 3.61 -1.58
N LEU A 139 -1.55 2.34 -1.21
CA LEU A 139 -2.78 1.63 -1.58
C LEU A 139 -4.03 2.21 -0.90
N SER A 140 -3.89 2.76 0.32
CA SER A 140 -4.98 3.46 0.99
C SER A 140 -5.38 4.73 0.27
N LEU A 141 -4.41 5.55 -0.16
CA LEU A 141 -4.65 6.78 -0.92
C LEU A 141 -5.24 6.48 -2.30
N LEU A 142 -4.80 5.41 -2.96
CA LEU A 142 -5.34 4.96 -4.24
C LEU A 142 -6.72 4.28 -4.13
N GLY A 143 -7.24 4.08 -2.92
CA GLY A 143 -8.55 3.44 -2.70
C GLY A 143 -8.57 1.94 -3.05
N ILE A 144 -7.42 1.27 -3.08
CA ILE A 144 -7.32 -0.15 -3.40
C ILE A 144 -7.70 -1.00 -2.18
N LYS A 145 -8.52 -2.04 -2.41
CA LYS A 145 -8.90 -3.02 -1.37
C LYS A 145 -7.74 -3.97 -1.13
N ALA A 146 -7.00 -3.75 -0.04
CA ALA A 146 -5.81 -4.52 0.29
C ALA A 146 -5.75 -4.94 1.75
N THR A 147 -5.23 -6.14 1.96
CA THR A 147 -4.72 -6.66 3.23
C THR A 147 -3.20 -6.63 3.14
N VAL A 148 -2.56 -5.83 3.97
CA VAL A 148 -1.10 -5.67 3.99
C VAL A 148 -0.55 -6.29 5.27
N VAL A 149 0.45 -7.15 5.13
CA VAL A 149 0.90 -8.06 6.17
C VAL A 149 2.41 -7.98 6.36
N GLN A 150 2.84 -7.87 7.61
CA GLN A 150 4.26 -8.01 7.95
C GLN A 150 4.58 -9.48 8.21
N GLY A 151 5.56 -10.03 7.52
CA GLY A 151 6.06 -11.38 7.79
C GLY A 151 6.84 -11.98 6.63
N ASP A 152 7.53 -13.06 6.95
CA ASP A 152 8.28 -13.85 5.98
C ASP A 152 7.34 -14.78 5.20
N THR A 153 7.13 -14.48 3.92
CA THR A 153 6.23 -15.26 3.06
C THR A 153 6.68 -16.71 2.87
N LEU A 154 7.97 -16.98 2.97
CA LEU A 154 8.51 -18.33 2.77
C LEU A 154 8.23 -19.23 3.98
N THR A 155 8.35 -18.68 5.18
CA THR A 155 8.16 -19.43 6.43
C THR A 155 6.78 -19.24 7.02
N GLU A 156 6.15 -18.09 6.79
CA GLU A 156 4.84 -17.71 7.31
C GLU A 156 3.96 -17.11 6.21
N PRO A 157 3.54 -17.88 5.20
CA PRO A 157 2.62 -17.38 4.18
C PRO A 157 1.31 -16.94 4.85
N PHE A 158 0.76 -15.82 4.41
CA PHE A 158 -0.42 -15.24 5.02
C PHE A 158 -1.63 -16.21 5.00
N ASP A 159 -2.12 -16.56 6.16
CA ASP A 159 -3.41 -17.20 6.40
C ASP A 159 -4.20 -16.35 7.41
N SER A 160 -5.32 -15.80 6.98
CA SER A 160 -6.17 -14.91 7.78
C SER A 160 -6.69 -15.55 9.08
N ARG A 161 -6.71 -16.87 9.17
CA ARG A 161 -7.16 -17.63 10.36
C ARG A 161 -6.08 -17.77 11.42
N ARG A 162 -4.81 -17.69 11.02
CA ARG A 162 -3.65 -18.01 11.89
C ARG A 162 -2.75 -16.82 12.15
N TYR A 163 -2.88 -15.77 11.35
CA TYR A 163 -1.96 -14.62 11.43
C TYR A 163 -2.28 -13.72 12.61
N GLN A 164 -1.23 -13.20 13.26
CA GLN A 164 -1.36 -12.26 14.38
C GLN A 164 -1.97 -10.94 13.87
N LYS A 165 -3.04 -10.47 14.52
CA LYS A 165 -3.81 -9.29 14.10
C LYS A 165 -2.97 -8.01 14.09
N GLU A 166 -1.96 -7.94 14.94
CA GLU A 166 -1.04 -6.80 15.08
C GLU A 166 -0.13 -6.63 13.86
N ARG A 167 0.06 -7.70 13.10
CA ARG A 167 0.89 -7.75 11.88
C ARG A 167 0.08 -7.55 10.60
N VAL A 168 -1.23 -7.32 10.71
CA VAL A 168 -2.14 -7.21 9.57
C VAL A 168 -2.79 -5.83 9.53
N MET A 169 -2.65 -5.16 8.41
CA MET A 169 -3.26 -3.85 8.14
C MET A 169 -4.27 -3.99 6.99
N TYR A 170 -5.44 -3.44 7.18
CA TYR A 170 -6.49 -3.40 6.15
C TYR A 170 -6.65 -1.96 5.67
N THR A 171 -6.54 -1.73 4.36
CA THR A 171 -6.81 -0.40 3.80
C THR A 171 -8.25 0.06 4.10
N PRO A 172 -8.54 1.37 4.12
CA PRO A 172 -9.90 1.88 4.33
C PRO A 172 -10.93 1.27 3.38
N ALA A 173 -10.57 1.12 2.11
CA ALA A 173 -11.42 0.49 1.10
C ALA A 173 -11.72 -0.99 1.41
N GLN A 174 -10.75 -1.74 1.95
CA GLN A 174 -10.94 -3.13 2.37
C GLN A 174 -11.90 -3.24 3.56
N LYS A 175 -11.95 -2.24 4.45
CA LYS A 175 -12.88 -2.18 5.59
C LYS A 175 -14.27 -1.66 5.20
N GLY A 176 -14.53 -1.39 3.92
CA GLY A 176 -15.77 -0.77 3.46
C GLY A 176 -15.92 0.69 3.91
N MET A 177 -14.83 1.34 4.29
CA MET A 177 -14.79 2.78 4.51
C MET A 177 -14.48 3.42 3.15
N LEU A 178 -15.50 3.96 2.52
CA LEU A 178 -15.31 4.81 1.34
C LEU A 178 -14.57 6.07 1.79
N ILE A 179 -13.52 6.40 1.07
CA ILE A 179 -12.85 7.70 1.16
C ILE A 179 -13.70 8.70 0.38
#